data_c1acca3da46359d4a1962f4bc9642900
#
_entry.id   c1acca3da46359d4a1962f4bc9642900
#
_cell.length_a   1.000
_cell.length_b   1.000
_cell.length_c   1.000
_cell.angle_alpha   90.00
_cell.angle_beta   90.00
_cell.angle_gamma   90.00
#
_symmetry.space_group_name_H-M   'P 1'
#
loop_
_entity.id
_entity.type
_entity.pdbx_description
1 polymer ?
#
loop_
_entity_poly.entity_id
_entity_poly.type
_entity_poly.pdbx_seq_one_letter_code
_entity_poly.pdbx_strand_id
1 'polypeptide(L)'
;RKSSIVGSIGVLFQYPDLSQLLTNAGIKVETIKSSPLKAEPNFFNPESEEAKSMIRRMIMDSYDWFVAIVDDRRPLDRTQTLALADGSVFTGRQALANKLVDSLGGQEAAVAWLKTKGVDTELEVIEWKPEPQAVQSWFGATMKAYLFRYLGFEVADPAKNLQILQDQLFQRGLVSHWDVDS
;
A
#
# COMPACT_ATOMS: atom_id res chain seq x y z
N ARG A 1 4.06 -18.02 -7.94
CA ARG A 1 3.93 -18.42 -9.35
C ARG A 1 4.98 -17.70 -10.20
N LYS A 2 5.19 -18.13 -11.48
CA LYS A 2 6.16 -17.49 -12.39
C LYS A 2 5.86 -16.01 -12.67
N SER A 3 4.61 -15.64 -12.69
CA SER A 3 4.10 -14.29 -12.97
C SER A 3 3.81 -13.45 -11.71
N SER A 4 3.97 -14.00 -10.51
CA SER A 4 3.79 -13.24 -9.27
C SER A 4 4.75 -12.05 -9.25
N ILE A 5 4.33 -10.94 -8.67
CA ILE A 5 5.17 -9.77 -8.47
C ILE A 5 5.69 -9.79 -7.04
N VAL A 6 6.99 -9.60 -6.87
CA VAL A 6 7.72 -9.61 -5.59
C VAL A 6 8.74 -8.47 -5.62
N GLY A 7 9.23 -8.05 -4.48
CA GLY A 7 10.17 -6.94 -4.35
C GLY A 7 9.52 -5.72 -3.73
N SER A 8 9.68 -4.55 -4.35
CA SER A 8 9.22 -3.28 -3.80
C SER A 8 9.78 -3.04 -2.38
N ILE A 9 11.04 -3.48 -2.17
CA ILE A 9 11.74 -3.28 -0.90
C ILE A 9 12.11 -1.81 -0.81
N GLY A 10 11.34 -1.09 -0.05
CA GLY A 10 11.45 0.36 0.10
C GLY A 10 10.38 0.89 1.03
N VAL A 11 10.53 2.11 1.48
CA VAL A 11 9.56 2.80 2.33
C VAL A 11 9.26 4.17 1.74
N LEU A 12 8.00 4.52 1.64
CA LEU A 12 7.57 5.84 1.20
C LEU A 12 6.55 6.43 2.18
N PHE A 13 6.51 7.74 2.21
CA PHE A 13 5.43 8.51 2.82
C PHE A 13 4.94 9.52 1.80
N GLN A 14 3.65 9.53 1.53
CA GLN A 14 3.04 10.39 0.51
C GLN A 14 1.77 11.04 1.05
N TYR A 15 1.65 12.32 0.83
CA TYR A 15 0.46 13.09 1.20
C TYR A 15 0.25 14.22 0.16
N PRO A 16 -1.00 14.64 -0.06
CA PRO A 16 -1.30 15.78 -0.93
C PRO A 16 -1.00 17.10 -0.22
N ASP A 17 -0.50 18.08 -0.97
CA ASP A 17 -0.49 19.49 -0.55
C ASP A 17 -1.68 20.20 -1.20
N LEU A 18 -2.62 20.67 -0.38
CA LEU A 18 -3.81 21.38 -0.80
C LEU A 18 -3.73 22.90 -0.50
N SER A 19 -2.60 23.39 -0.01
CA SER A 19 -2.44 24.77 0.44
C SER A 19 -2.75 25.80 -0.65
N GLN A 20 -2.27 25.56 -1.86
CA GLN A 20 -2.51 26.43 -3.01
C GLN A 20 -3.99 26.39 -3.45
N LEU A 21 -4.62 25.21 -3.44
CA LEU A 21 -6.04 25.07 -3.76
C LEU A 21 -6.91 25.85 -2.77
N LEU A 22 -6.63 25.76 -1.49
CA LEU A 22 -7.35 26.48 -0.44
C LEU A 22 -7.16 27.99 -0.58
N THR A 23 -5.94 28.43 -0.83
CA THR A 23 -5.62 29.84 -1.10
C THR A 23 -6.43 30.39 -2.27
N ASN A 24 -6.49 29.67 -3.38
CA ASN A 24 -7.24 30.04 -4.58
C ASN A 24 -8.75 30.08 -4.32
N ALA A 25 -9.24 29.23 -3.42
CA ALA A 25 -10.65 29.22 -2.98
C ALA A 25 -10.96 30.27 -1.90
N GLY A 26 -9.99 31.09 -1.47
CA GLY A 26 -10.16 32.09 -0.41
C GLY A 26 -10.33 31.47 0.98
N ILE A 27 -9.95 30.21 1.17
CA ILE A 27 -10.06 29.50 2.44
C ILE A 27 -8.72 29.61 3.19
N LYS A 28 -8.75 30.14 4.39
CA LYS A 28 -7.62 30.20 5.31
C LYS A 28 -7.81 29.17 6.43
N VAL A 29 -6.84 28.28 6.60
CA VAL A 29 -6.83 27.32 7.72
C VAL A 29 -5.84 27.82 8.76
N GLU A 30 -6.33 28.09 9.96
CA GLU A 30 -5.50 28.46 11.10
C GLU A 30 -5.34 27.26 12.03
N THR A 31 -4.11 27.00 12.46
CA THR A 31 -3.80 25.89 13.36
C THR A 31 -3.00 26.40 14.55
N ILE A 32 -3.51 26.18 15.75
CA ILE A 32 -2.81 26.47 17.00
C ILE A 32 -2.16 25.18 17.50
N LYS A 33 -0.84 25.15 17.64
CA LYS A 33 -0.06 23.97 18.00
C LYS A 33 0.74 24.19 19.27
N SER A 34 0.97 23.11 20.02
CA SER A 34 1.86 23.12 21.17
C SER A 34 3.34 23.19 20.78
N SER A 35 3.67 22.77 19.56
CA SER A 35 5.04 22.78 19.03
C SER A 35 5.02 22.79 17.49
N PRO A 36 6.09 23.27 16.82
CA PRO A 36 6.12 23.41 15.36
C PRO A 36 5.84 22.10 14.60
N LEU A 37 6.37 20.97 15.07
CA LEU A 37 6.23 19.67 14.40
C LEU A 37 4.96 18.90 14.78
N LYS A 38 4.13 19.44 15.70
CA LYS A 38 2.88 18.76 16.06
C LYS A 38 1.93 18.73 14.86
N ALA A 39 1.51 17.53 14.48
CA ALA A 39 0.65 17.26 13.32
C ALA A 39 1.26 17.70 11.97
N GLU A 40 2.58 17.67 11.84
CA GLU A 40 3.28 17.85 10.57
C GLU A 40 3.75 16.51 9.99
N PRO A 41 3.82 16.40 8.63
CA PRO A 41 3.27 17.32 7.66
C PRO A 41 1.74 17.32 7.64
N ASN A 42 1.11 18.42 7.22
CA ASN A 42 -0.34 18.52 7.09
C ASN A 42 -0.73 18.93 5.65
N PHE A 43 -2.02 18.77 5.30
CA PHE A 43 -2.50 19.01 3.93
C PHE A 43 -2.80 20.50 3.65
N PHE A 44 -2.80 21.33 4.65
CA PHE A 44 -3.39 22.69 4.57
C PHE A 44 -2.34 23.78 4.46
N ASN A 45 -1.12 23.48 4.87
CA ASN A 45 -0.01 24.43 4.84
C ASN A 45 1.15 23.88 4.02
N PRO A 46 1.96 24.74 3.39
CA PRO A 46 3.21 24.34 2.77
C PRO A 46 4.10 23.62 3.77
N GLU A 47 4.75 22.56 3.30
CA GLU A 47 5.62 21.75 4.12
C GLU A 47 6.88 22.50 4.55
N SER A 48 7.26 22.39 5.84
CA SER A 48 8.53 22.92 6.34
C SER A 48 9.68 21.94 6.12
N GLU A 49 10.91 22.44 6.02
CA GLU A 49 12.12 21.61 5.89
C GLU A 49 12.36 20.75 7.13
N GLU A 50 11.93 21.21 8.31
CA GLU A 50 11.97 20.43 9.55
C GLU A 50 11.01 19.24 9.49
N ALA A 51 9.80 19.43 8.94
CA ALA A 51 8.83 18.35 8.75
C ALA A 51 9.34 17.32 7.75
N LYS A 52 9.91 17.75 6.61
CA LYS A 52 10.56 16.86 5.63
C LYS A 52 11.69 16.06 6.27
N SER A 53 12.52 16.72 7.04
CA SER A 53 13.65 16.08 7.71
C SER A 53 13.19 15.04 8.74
N MET A 54 12.13 15.33 9.48
CA MET A 54 11.53 14.40 10.44
C MET A 54 11.01 13.15 9.70
N ILE A 55 10.22 13.32 8.65
CA ILE A 55 9.67 12.21 7.87
C ILE A 55 10.79 11.41 7.19
N ARG A 56 11.82 12.07 6.64
CA ARG A 56 12.96 11.38 6.03
C ARG A 56 13.69 10.48 7.03
N ARG A 57 13.92 10.95 8.26
CA ARG A 57 14.53 10.10 9.31
C ARG A 57 13.66 8.89 9.62
N MET A 58 12.36 9.05 9.75
CA MET A 58 11.43 7.95 10.00
C MET A 58 11.42 6.94 8.85
N ILE A 59 11.43 7.42 7.59
CA ILE A 59 11.50 6.57 6.41
C ILE A 59 12.81 5.78 6.39
N MET A 60 13.94 6.43 6.64
CA MET A 60 15.26 5.77 6.62
C MET A 60 15.41 4.74 7.75
N ASP A 61 14.93 5.04 8.94
CA ASP A 61 14.90 4.07 10.05
C ASP A 61 14.08 2.83 9.67
N SER A 62 12.87 3.02 9.14
CA SER A 62 12.01 1.93 8.69
C SER A 62 12.61 1.15 7.50
N TYR A 63 13.30 1.84 6.59
CA TYR A 63 13.97 1.23 5.46
C TYR A 63 15.15 0.36 5.92
N ASP A 64 16.00 0.86 6.80
CA ASP A 64 17.14 0.13 7.33
C ASP A 64 16.69 -1.12 8.09
N TRP A 65 15.62 -1.02 8.87
CA TRP A 65 14.99 -2.17 9.52
C TRP A 65 14.46 -3.18 8.51
N PHE A 66 13.78 -2.74 7.45
CA PHE A 66 13.26 -3.64 6.41
C PHE A 66 14.40 -4.37 5.69
N VAL A 67 15.43 -3.64 5.29
CA VAL A 67 16.61 -4.24 4.64
C VAL A 67 17.29 -5.26 5.57
N ALA A 68 17.39 -4.97 6.87
CA ALA A 68 17.95 -5.90 7.85
C ALA A 68 17.14 -7.20 7.96
N ILE A 69 15.80 -7.13 7.90
CA ILE A 69 14.95 -8.32 7.87
C ILE A 69 15.20 -9.15 6.61
N VAL A 70 15.38 -8.51 5.45
CA VAL A 70 15.68 -9.23 4.21
C VAL A 70 17.03 -9.92 4.31
N ASP A 71 18.07 -9.25 4.82
CA ASP A 71 19.39 -9.83 5.07
C ASP A 71 19.31 -11.07 5.98
N ASP A 72 18.53 -10.99 7.07
CA ASP A 72 18.39 -12.09 8.04
C ASP A 72 17.62 -13.28 7.43
N ARG A 73 16.67 -13.03 6.57
CA ARG A 73 15.74 -14.05 6.07
C ARG A 73 16.12 -14.62 4.70
N ARG A 74 17.03 -14.00 3.99
CA ARG A 74 17.42 -14.43 2.62
C ARG A 74 18.93 -14.77 2.57
N PRO A 75 19.31 -15.74 1.73
CA PRO A 75 20.73 -16.11 1.54
C PRO A 75 21.44 -15.09 0.64
N LEU A 76 21.45 -13.84 1.07
CA LEU A 76 22.04 -12.69 0.40
C LEU A 76 23.04 -12.02 1.34
N ASP A 77 24.06 -11.40 0.78
CA ASP A 77 24.87 -10.45 1.56
C ASP A 77 24.28 -9.04 1.52
N ARG A 78 24.76 -8.17 2.39
CA ARG A 78 24.27 -6.80 2.51
C ARG A 78 24.32 -6.01 1.20
N THR A 79 25.35 -6.22 0.39
CA THR A 79 25.51 -5.54 -0.91
C THR A 79 24.46 -6.01 -1.90
N GLN A 80 24.23 -7.32 -1.96
CA GLN A 80 23.19 -7.92 -2.79
C GLN A 80 21.80 -7.47 -2.36
N THR A 81 21.53 -7.45 -1.05
CA THR A 81 20.25 -6.98 -0.53
C THR A 81 19.99 -5.51 -0.89
N LEU A 82 20.98 -4.64 -0.70
CA LEU A 82 20.84 -3.21 -1.05
C LEU A 82 20.62 -3.01 -2.56
N ALA A 83 21.24 -3.82 -3.41
CA ALA A 83 21.02 -3.76 -4.87
C ALA A 83 19.59 -4.16 -5.27
N LEU A 84 18.88 -4.93 -4.44
CA LEU A 84 17.50 -5.36 -4.65
C LEU A 84 16.48 -4.50 -3.86
N ALA A 85 16.97 -3.64 -2.98
CA ALA A 85 16.18 -2.80 -2.08
C ALA A 85 16.07 -1.35 -2.59
N ASP A 86 16.02 -1.17 -3.89
CA ASP A 86 15.86 0.13 -4.57
C ASP A 86 14.39 0.48 -4.88
N GLY A 87 13.44 -0.34 -4.39
CA GLY A 87 12.02 -0.21 -4.69
C GLY A 87 11.58 -0.96 -5.96
N SER A 88 12.48 -1.61 -6.67
CA SER A 88 12.17 -2.37 -7.87
C SER A 88 11.27 -3.58 -7.59
N VAL A 89 10.48 -3.94 -8.59
CA VAL A 89 9.63 -5.13 -8.57
C VAL A 89 10.15 -6.19 -9.54
N PHE A 90 9.96 -7.45 -9.18
CA PHE A 90 10.47 -8.60 -9.90
C PHE A 90 9.34 -9.59 -10.18
N THR A 91 9.36 -10.23 -11.34
CA THR A 91 8.51 -11.41 -11.57
C THR A 91 8.94 -12.55 -10.65
N GLY A 92 8.07 -13.54 -10.41
CA GLY A 92 8.43 -14.71 -9.59
C GLY A 92 9.70 -15.40 -10.08
N ARG A 93 9.93 -15.48 -11.40
CA ARG A 93 11.16 -16.04 -11.98
C ARG A 93 12.40 -15.23 -11.62
N GLN A 94 12.31 -13.90 -11.74
CA GLN A 94 13.40 -13.00 -11.35
C GLN A 94 13.63 -13.04 -9.83
N ALA A 95 12.55 -13.09 -9.05
CA ALA A 95 12.63 -13.21 -7.60
C ALA A 95 13.32 -14.52 -7.16
N LEU A 96 13.07 -15.62 -7.86
CA LEU A 96 13.78 -16.88 -7.61
C LEU A 96 15.28 -16.77 -7.98
N ALA A 97 15.61 -16.20 -9.14
CA ALA A 97 16.99 -15.96 -9.54
C ALA A 97 17.72 -15.04 -8.55
N ASN A 98 17.04 -14.02 -8.04
CA ASN A 98 17.55 -13.09 -7.03
C ASN A 98 17.46 -13.63 -5.59
N LYS A 99 17.06 -14.88 -5.39
CA LYS A 99 16.94 -15.52 -4.07
C LYS A 99 15.96 -14.84 -3.10
N LEU A 100 15.08 -14.01 -3.61
CA LEU A 100 14.02 -13.35 -2.82
C LEU A 100 12.88 -14.31 -2.45
N VAL A 101 12.74 -15.42 -3.18
CA VAL A 101 11.80 -16.51 -2.89
C VAL A 101 12.53 -17.86 -3.01
N ASP A 102 11.99 -18.89 -2.34
CA ASP A 102 12.62 -20.20 -2.24
C ASP A 102 12.28 -21.10 -3.43
N SER A 103 11.05 -20.99 -3.94
CA SER A 103 10.56 -21.82 -5.04
C SER A 103 9.42 -21.16 -5.79
N LEU A 104 9.08 -21.74 -6.95
CA LEU A 104 7.91 -21.35 -7.73
C LEU A 104 6.86 -22.47 -7.63
N GLY A 105 5.62 -22.06 -7.36
CA GLY A 105 4.51 -23.02 -7.27
C GLY A 105 3.16 -22.31 -7.13
N GLY A 106 2.10 -23.09 -7.16
CA GLY A 106 0.74 -22.70 -6.82
C GLY A 106 0.38 -23.12 -5.39
N GLN A 107 -0.91 -23.15 -5.10
CA GLN A 107 -1.45 -23.55 -3.80
C GLN A 107 -1.03 -24.97 -3.42
N GLU A 108 -1.09 -25.91 -4.35
CA GLU A 108 -0.67 -27.32 -4.12
C GLU A 108 0.79 -27.41 -3.66
N ALA A 109 1.69 -26.67 -4.31
CA ALA A 109 3.10 -26.64 -3.90
C ALA A 109 3.28 -26.03 -2.50
N ALA A 110 2.50 -25.01 -2.16
CA ALA A 110 2.53 -24.39 -0.84
C ALA A 110 2.01 -25.38 0.24
N VAL A 111 0.92 -26.08 -0.03
CA VAL A 111 0.36 -27.11 0.88
C VAL A 111 1.37 -28.25 1.05
N ALA A 112 1.96 -28.74 -0.05
CA ALA A 112 2.98 -29.78 0.03
C ALA A 112 4.18 -29.35 0.87
N TRP A 113 4.61 -28.11 0.73
CA TRP A 113 5.71 -27.56 1.53
C TRP A 113 5.33 -27.45 3.03
N LEU A 114 4.11 -26.98 3.36
CA LEU A 114 3.64 -26.89 4.73
C LEU A 114 3.62 -28.27 5.42
N LYS A 115 3.23 -29.33 4.72
CA LYS A 115 3.30 -30.71 5.21
C LYS A 115 4.73 -31.10 5.60
N THR A 116 5.73 -30.68 4.84
CA THR A 116 7.15 -30.93 5.18
C THR A 116 7.61 -30.17 6.42
N LYS A 117 6.86 -29.14 6.82
CA LYS A 117 7.14 -28.33 8.01
C LYS A 117 6.35 -28.79 9.24
N GLY A 118 5.68 -29.94 9.17
CA GLY A 118 4.95 -30.51 10.27
C GLY A 118 3.55 -29.95 10.48
N VAL A 119 3.01 -29.22 9.50
CA VAL A 119 1.61 -28.82 9.51
C VAL A 119 0.75 -30.05 9.28
N ASP A 120 -0.30 -30.22 10.11
CA ASP A 120 -1.21 -31.36 10.04
C ASP A 120 -1.84 -31.47 8.64
N THR A 121 -1.82 -32.69 8.10
CA THR A 121 -2.34 -32.99 6.77
C THR A 121 -3.86 -33.03 6.70
N GLU A 122 -4.53 -33.16 7.85
CA GLU A 122 -5.98 -33.19 7.96
C GLU A 122 -6.60 -31.78 8.00
N LEU A 123 -5.76 -30.74 8.08
CA LEU A 123 -6.25 -29.35 8.04
C LEU A 123 -6.75 -29.01 6.65
N GLU A 124 -7.97 -28.51 6.59
CA GLU A 124 -8.59 -28.01 5.37
C GLU A 124 -8.03 -26.64 5.00
N VAL A 125 -7.77 -26.44 3.70
CA VAL A 125 -7.39 -25.13 3.18
C VAL A 125 -8.65 -24.30 2.97
N ILE A 126 -8.86 -23.30 3.82
CA ILE A 126 -10.00 -22.40 3.73
C ILE A 126 -9.59 -21.05 3.12
N GLU A 127 -10.44 -20.49 2.29
CA GLU A 127 -10.29 -19.12 1.82
C GLU A 127 -10.76 -18.16 2.91
N TRP A 128 -9.81 -17.47 3.55
CA TRP A 128 -10.15 -16.45 4.51
C TRP A 128 -10.36 -15.11 3.79
N LYS A 129 -11.61 -14.65 3.77
CA LYS A 129 -11.98 -13.32 3.30
C LYS A 129 -12.20 -12.43 4.53
N PRO A 130 -11.41 -11.34 4.71
CA PRO A 130 -11.75 -10.38 5.74
C PRO A 130 -13.16 -9.86 5.46
N GLU A 131 -14.01 -9.84 6.46
CA GLU A 131 -15.27 -9.12 6.33
C GLU A 131 -14.94 -7.68 5.92
N PRO A 132 -15.61 -7.15 4.88
CA PRO A 132 -15.42 -5.74 4.54
C PRO A 132 -15.76 -4.96 5.81
N GLN A 133 -14.72 -4.50 6.50
CA GLN A 133 -14.94 -3.48 7.51
C GLN A 133 -15.57 -2.34 6.73
N ALA A 134 -16.89 -2.21 6.89
CA ALA A 134 -17.56 -0.98 6.55
C ALA A 134 -16.80 0.09 7.34
N VAL A 135 -15.84 0.72 6.68
CA VAL A 135 -15.26 1.96 7.16
C VAL A 135 -16.42 2.95 7.06
N GLN A 136 -17.36 2.77 7.98
CA GLN A 136 -18.28 3.78 8.39
C GLN A 136 -17.47 4.86 9.11
N SER A 137 -16.57 5.47 8.37
CA SER A 137 -16.19 6.84 8.64
C SER A 137 -17.43 7.68 8.33
N TRP A 138 -18.38 7.61 9.25
CA TRP A 138 -19.59 8.43 9.26
C TRP A 138 -19.25 9.91 9.00
N PHE A 139 -18.13 10.39 9.49
CA PHE A 139 -17.59 11.71 9.20
C PHE A 139 -17.05 11.84 7.75
N GLY A 140 -16.37 10.85 7.22
CA GLY A 140 -15.72 10.95 5.90
C GLY A 140 -16.70 10.96 4.72
N ALA A 141 -17.76 10.16 4.77
CA ALA A 141 -18.73 10.07 3.67
C ALA A 141 -19.61 11.35 3.63
N THR A 142 -20.06 11.82 4.79
CA THR A 142 -20.89 13.01 4.89
C THR A 142 -20.12 14.28 4.50
N MET A 143 -18.89 14.41 4.95
CA MET A 143 -18.05 15.58 4.64
C MET A 143 -17.63 15.64 3.16
N LYS A 144 -17.32 14.50 2.56
CA LYS A 144 -17.09 14.41 1.11
C LYS A 144 -18.34 14.80 0.32
N ALA A 145 -19.52 14.31 0.68
CA ALA A 145 -20.77 14.63 0.01
C ALA A 145 -21.10 16.13 0.11
N TYR A 146 -20.90 16.73 1.25
CA TYR A 146 -21.09 18.18 1.44
C TYR A 146 -20.09 19.01 0.64
N LEU A 147 -18.80 18.64 0.63
CA LEU A 147 -17.76 19.33 -0.11
C LEU A 147 -18.00 19.27 -1.62
N PHE A 148 -18.34 18.11 -2.15
CA PHE A 148 -18.64 17.94 -3.58
C PHE A 148 -19.91 18.68 -3.99
N ARG A 149 -20.95 18.68 -3.13
CA ARG A 149 -22.19 19.43 -3.39
C ARG A 149 -21.95 20.96 -3.36
N TYR A 150 -21.08 21.43 -2.47
CA TYR A 150 -20.70 22.84 -2.40
C TYR A 150 -19.89 23.30 -3.62
N LEU A 151 -19.10 22.40 -4.21
CA LEU A 151 -18.33 22.62 -5.44
C LEU A 151 -19.15 22.45 -6.73
N GLY A 152 -20.49 22.23 -6.61
CA GLY A 152 -21.39 22.12 -7.76
C GLY A 152 -21.35 20.78 -8.49
N PHE A 153 -20.73 19.76 -7.90
CA PHE A 153 -20.76 18.40 -8.44
C PHE A 153 -21.99 17.65 -7.92
N GLU A 154 -22.79 17.10 -8.79
CA GLU A 154 -23.81 16.13 -8.40
C GLU A 154 -23.10 14.88 -7.85
N VAL A 155 -23.23 14.67 -6.55
CA VAL A 155 -22.70 13.47 -5.90
C VAL A 155 -23.67 12.33 -6.17
N ALA A 156 -23.43 11.58 -7.24
CA ALA A 156 -24.04 10.27 -7.40
C ALA A 156 -23.58 9.37 -6.24
N ASP A 157 -24.49 8.49 -5.82
CA ASP A 157 -24.31 7.56 -4.71
C ASP A 157 -22.87 6.97 -4.69
N PRO A 158 -22.09 7.15 -3.61
CA PRO A 158 -20.70 6.68 -3.54
C PRO A 158 -20.54 5.19 -3.82
N ALA A 159 -21.55 4.37 -3.50
CA ALA A 159 -21.55 2.94 -3.77
C ALA A 159 -21.66 2.63 -5.26
N LYS A 160 -22.45 3.41 -6.03
CA LYS A 160 -22.56 3.24 -7.49
C LYS A 160 -21.30 3.68 -8.22
N ASN A 161 -20.63 4.73 -7.74
CA ASN A 161 -19.39 5.20 -8.36
C ASN A 161 -18.23 4.22 -8.14
N LEU A 162 -18.17 3.52 -7.00
CA LEU A 162 -17.18 2.47 -6.76
C LEU A 162 -17.40 1.26 -7.67
N GLN A 163 -18.65 0.85 -7.90
CA GLN A 163 -18.97 -0.22 -8.84
C GLN A 163 -18.60 0.16 -10.28
N ILE A 164 -18.95 1.36 -10.72
CA ILE A 164 -18.60 1.84 -12.08
C ILE A 164 -17.08 1.91 -12.26
N LEU A 165 -16.33 2.34 -11.25
CA LEU A 165 -14.86 2.38 -11.28
C LEU A 165 -14.24 0.98 -11.31
N GLN A 166 -14.79 0.05 -10.53
CA GLN A 166 -14.38 -1.36 -10.58
C GLN A 166 -14.64 -1.95 -11.96
N ASP A 167 -15.84 -1.78 -12.51
CA ASP A 167 -16.19 -2.28 -13.84
C ASP A 167 -15.32 -1.66 -14.94
N GLN A 168 -15.00 -0.36 -14.87
CA GLN A 168 -14.11 0.29 -15.81
C GLN A 168 -12.65 -0.19 -15.69
N LEU A 169 -12.16 -0.47 -14.48
CA LEU A 169 -10.82 -1.01 -14.25
C LEU A 169 -10.73 -2.46 -14.75
N PHE A 170 -11.79 -3.26 -14.56
CA PHE A 170 -11.89 -4.61 -15.11
C PHE A 170 -11.92 -4.62 -16.62
N GLN A 171 -12.75 -3.76 -17.24
CA GLN A 171 -12.86 -3.65 -18.71
C GLN A 171 -11.57 -3.13 -19.36
N ARG A 172 -10.75 -2.36 -18.66
CA ARG A 172 -9.46 -1.86 -19.16
C ARG A 172 -8.28 -2.79 -18.91
N GLY A 173 -8.51 -3.98 -18.35
CA GLY A 173 -7.46 -4.97 -18.12
C GLY A 173 -6.41 -4.57 -17.07
N LEU A 174 -6.68 -3.56 -16.24
CA LEU A 174 -5.77 -3.09 -15.19
C LEU A 174 -5.84 -3.95 -13.92
N VAL A 175 -6.83 -4.83 -13.81
CA VAL A 175 -6.95 -5.82 -12.73
C VAL A 175 -7.10 -7.20 -13.37
N SER A 176 -6.13 -8.07 -13.16
CA SER A 176 -6.25 -9.47 -13.58
C SER A 176 -7.15 -10.21 -12.60
N HIS A 177 -8.30 -10.66 -13.06
CA HIS A 177 -9.13 -11.60 -12.32
C HIS A 177 -8.52 -13.00 -12.48
N TRP A 178 -8.19 -13.64 -11.37
CA TRP A 178 -7.72 -15.02 -11.39
C TRP A 178 -8.92 -15.90 -11.12
N ASP A 179 -9.50 -16.47 -12.17
CA ASP A 179 -10.39 -17.60 -12.03
C ASP A 179 -9.63 -18.80 -11.44
N VAL A 180 -10.11 -19.31 -10.33
CA VAL A 180 -9.53 -20.44 -9.62
C VAL A 180 -10.07 -21.77 -10.15
N ASP A 181 -10.98 -21.73 -11.11
CA ASP A 181 -11.60 -22.91 -11.72
C ASP A 181 -10.97 -23.24 -13.08
N SER A 182 -9.77 -23.82 -13.06
CA SER A 182 -9.24 -24.72 -14.10
C SER A 182 -7.91 -25.31 -13.67
#